data_f4280bee116e01297335dc01c2c49cfc
#
_entry.id   f4280bee116e01297335dc01c2c49cfc
#
_cell.length_a   1.000
_cell.length_b   1.000
_cell.length_c   1.000
_cell.angle_alpha   90.00
_cell.angle_beta   90.00
_cell.angle_gamma   90.00
#
_symmetry.space_group_name_H-M   'P 1'
#
loop_
_entity.id
_entity.type
_entity.pdbx_description
1 polymer ?
#
loop_
_entity_poly.entity_id
_entity_poly.type
_entity_poly.pdbx_seq_one_letter_code
_entity_poly.pdbx_strand_id
1 'polypeptide(L)'
;MLFGEKVKQLRKEKGLTQTELAEAVGVTLRTVQNYEGKNLFPKNQDVVNKLCRVLETTPDYLISDDDKFVNAAYERGGTRDRRYAEKLVSEVSAFFAGGEVSEEDRDIVMQAIQEAYWRSKEKNKKYIPKKYRKDEE
;
A
#
# COMPACT_ATOMS: atom_id res chain seq x y z
N MET A 1 0.84 9.45 3.01
CA MET A 1 1.48 9.15 1.72
C MET A 1 1.68 7.65 1.61
N LEU A 2 1.16 7.04 0.56
CA LEU A 2 1.32 5.62 0.31
C LEU A 2 2.61 5.31 -0.45
N PHE A 3 2.90 4.04 -0.57
CA PHE A 3 4.14 3.52 -1.15
C PHE A 3 4.49 4.15 -2.49
N GLY A 4 3.52 4.20 -3.41
CA GLY A 4 3.75 4.72 -4.77
C GLY A 4 4.22 6.17 -4.79
N GLU A 5 3.60 7.02 -3.98
CA GLU A 5 4.00 8.42 -3.90
C GLU A 5 5.38 8.58 -3.26
N LYS A 6 5.68 7.76 -2.24
CA LYS A 6 6.99 7.78 -1.61
C LYS A 6 8.09 7.39 -2.60
N VAL A 7 7.86 6.32 -3.36
CA VAL A 7 8.83 5.91 -4.40
C VAL A 7 9.02 7.01 -5.44
N LYS A 8 7.92 7.57 -5.93
CA LYS A 8 7.97 8.61 -6.95
C LYS A 8 8.70 9.85 -6.45
N GLN A 9 8.40 10.29 -5.25
CA GLN A 9 9.04 11.46 -4.66
C GLN A 9 10.54 11.25 -4.49
N LEU A 10 10.93 10.12 -3.88
CA LEU A 10 12.34 9.81 -3.66
C LEU A 10 13.10 9.63 -4.98
N ARG A 11 12.46 9.01 -5.96
CA ARG A 11 13.03 8.84 -7.30
C ARG A 11 13.34 10.18 -7.93
N LYS A 12 12.39 11.11 -7.88
CA LYS A 12 12.55 12.45 -8.45
C LYS A 12 13.62 13.27 -7.72
N GLU A 13 13.70 13.12 -6.42
CA GLU A 13 14.76 13.76 -5.63
C GLU A 13 16.15 13.29 -6.05
N LYS A 14 16.26 12.03 -6.50
CA LYS A 14 17.52 11.47 -7.02
C LYS A 14 17.75 11.78 -8.50
N GLY A 15 16.80 12.46 -9.14
CA GLY A 15 16.91 12.78 -10.57
C GLY A 15 16.79 11.57 -11.48
N LEU A 16 16.15 10.50 -11.03
CA LEU A 16 16.03 9.27 -11.80
C LEU A 16 14.69 9.21 -12.56
N THR A 17 14.74 8.67 -13.77
CA THR A 17 13.52 8.27 -14.49
C THR A 17 13.03 6.93 -13.95
N GLN A 18 11.80 6.55 -14.28
CA GLN A 18 11.29 5.24 -13.93
C GLN A 18 12.14 4.12 -14.53
N THR A 19 12.59 4.29 -15.75
CA THR A 19 13.47 3.32 -16.42
C THR A 19 14.80 3.17 -15.68
N GLU A 20 15.39 4.30 -15.30
CA GLU A 20 16.66 4.30 -14.57
C GLU A 20 16.52 3.63 -13.21
N LEU A 21 15.42 3.89 -12.50
CA LEU A 21 15.15 3.22 -11.24
C LEU A 21 14.99 1.71 -11.44
N ALA A 22 14.25 1.31 -12.47
CA ALA A 22 14.05 -0.10 -12.79
C ALA A 22 15.39 -0.81 -13.02
N GLU A 23 16.27 -0.20 -13.82
CA GLU A 23 17.60 -0.74 -14.08
C GLU A 23 18.45 -0.84 -12.82
N ALA A 24 18.43 0.20 -11.99
CA ALA A 24 19.23 0.24 -10.77
C ALA A 24 18.79 -0.82 -9.75
N VAL A 25 17.50 -1.11 -9.68
CA VAL A 25 16.94 -2.10 -8.74
C VAL A 25 16.95 -3.51 -9.32
N GLY A 26 17.01 -3.63 -10.65
CA GLY A 26 16.98 -4.92 -11.33
C GLY A 26 15.57 -5.46 -11.56
N VAL A 27 14.61 -4.57 -11.75
CA VAL A 27 13.22 -4.93 -12.08
C VAL A 27 12.84 -4.31 -13.42
N THR A 28 11.64 -4.65 -13.90
CA THR A 28 11.15 -4.09 -15.18
C THR A 28 10.56 -2.70 -14.97
N LEU A 29 10.50 -1.93 -16.07
CA LEU A 29 9.82 -0.63 -16.06
C LEU A 29 8.37 -0.78 -15.60
N ARG A 30 7.68 -1.81 -16.07
CA ARG A 30 6.29 -2.06 -15.67
C ARG A 30 6.18 -2.27 -14.16
N THR A 31 7.13 -2.93 -13.56
CA THR A 31 7.17 -3.13 -12.11
C THR A 31 7.26 -1.80 -11.36
N VAL A 32 8.14 -0.90 -11.82
CA VAL A 32 8.24 0.43 -11.22
C VAL A 32 6.94 1.22 -11.42
N GLN A 33 6.33 1.13 -12.60
CA GLN A 33 5.05 1.77 -12.85
C GLN A 33 3.96 1.25 -11.90
N ASN A 34 3.97 -0.05 -11.60
CA ASN A 34 3.04 -0.63 -10.63
C ASN A 34 3.34 -0.17 -9.21
N TYR A 35 4.60 0.01 -8.84
CA TYR A 35 4.94 0.58 -7.53
C TYR A 35 4.31 1.98 -7.39
N GLU A 36 4.52 2.83 -8.39
CA GLU A 36 4.10 4.24 -8.32
C GLU A 36 2.60 4.43 -8.56
N GLY A 37 2.01 3.63 -9.44
CA GLY A 37 0.60 3.80 -9.80
C GLY A 37 -0.39 2.97 -9.03
N LYS A 38 0.04 1.85 -8.46
CA LYS A 38 -0.85 0.91 -7.79
C LYS A 38 -0.50 0.64 -6.32
N ASN A 39 0.55 1.26 -5.81
CA ASN A 39 1.01 1.09 -4.43
C ASN A 39 1.33 -0.37 -4.07
N LEU A 40 1.72 -1.17 -5.05
CA LEU A 40 2.06 -2.57 -4.84
C LEU A 40 3.55 -2.70 -4.59
N PHE A 41 3.94 -2.90 -3.34
CA PHE A 41 5.35 -3.01 -2.98
C PHE A 41 5.88 -4.43 -3.22
N PRO A 42 7.20 -4.56 -3.42
CA PRO A 42 7.80 -5.88 -3.64
C PRO A 42 7.73 -6.72 -2.38
N LYS A 43 7.49 -8.02 -2.54
CA LYS A 43 7.45 -8.98 -1.43
C LYS A 43 8.79 -9.63 -1.18
N ASN A 44 9.66 -9.63 -2.18
CA ASN A 44 11.01 -10.16 -2.06
C ASN A 44 11.85 -9.16 -1.27
N GLN A 45 12.41 -9.61 -0.14
CA GLN A 45 13.19 -8.73 0.75
C GLN A 45 14.44 -8.18 0.06
N ASP A 46 15.07 -8.95 -0.84
CA ASP A 46 16.23 -8.46 -1.56
C ASP A 46 15.90 -7.29 -2.46
N VAL A 47 14.73 -7.31 -3.09
CA VAL A 47 14.26 -6.20 -3.93
C VAL A 47 13.96 -4.98 -3.06
N VAL A 48 13.31 -5.17 -1.91
CA VAL A 48 13.06 -4.09 -0.95
C VAL A 48 14.37 -3.44 -0.54
N ASN A 49 15.37 -4.25 -0.21
CA ASN A 49 16.69 -3.75 0.22
C ASN A 49 17.38 -2.95 -0.88
N LYS A 50 17.33 -3.43 -2.12
CA LYS A 50 17.92 -2.71 -3.27
C LYS A 50 17.20 -1.40 -3.52
N LEU A 51 15.88 -1.42 -3.47
CA LEU A 51 15.06 -0.23 -3.66
C LEU A 51 15.39 0.82 -2.59
N CYS A 52 15.46 0.42 -1.34
CA CYS A 52 15.82 1.31 -0.24
C CYS A 52 17.23 1.88 -0.40
N ARG A 53 18.16 1.07 -0.87
CA ARG A 53 19.55 1.52 -1.08
C ARG A 53 19.62 2.56 -2.19
N VAL A 54 18.95 2.31 -3.32
CA VAL A 54 18.94 3.23 -4.45
C VAL A 54 18.25 4.55 -4.09
N LEU A 55 17.16 4.48 -3.36
CA LEU A 55 16.38 5.66 -2.97
C LEU A 55 16.91 6.32 -1.68
N GLU A 56 17.92 5.73 -1.05
CA GLU A 56 18.50 6.22 0.21
C GLU A 56 17.46 6.39 1.32
N THR A 57 16.69 5.34 1.53
CA THR A 57 15.64 5.31 2.54
C THR A 57 15.67 3.99 3.31
N THR A 58 14.72 3.80 4.21
CA THR A 58 14.61 2.58 5.02
C THR A 58 13.34 1.82 4.66
N PRO A 59 13.31 0.49 4.89
CA PRO A 59 12.08 -0.28 4.68
C PRO A 59 10.91 0.23 5.54
N ASP A 60 11.19 0.66 6.77
CA ASP A 60 10.14 1.14 7.68
C ASP A 60 9.48 2.42 7.17
N TYR A 61 10.25 3.30 6.55
CA TYR A 61 9.67 4.49 5.92
C TYR A 61 8.89 4.13 4.66
N LEU A 62 9.49 3.29 3.82
CA LEU A 62 8.95 3.02 2.50
C LEU A 62 7.67 2.17 2.54
N ILE A 63 7.61 1.22 3.45
CA ILE A 63 6.47 0.30 3.59
C ILE A 63 5.88 0.45 4.99
N SER A 64 4.85 1.27 5.11
CA SER A 64 4.14 1.51 6.36
C SER A 64 3.03 0.49 6.58
N ASP A 65 2.40 0.54 7.76
CA ASP A 65 1.23 -0.31 8.04
C ASP A 65 0.06 -0.01 7.09
N ASP A 66 -0.10 1.25 6.70
CA ASP A 66 -1.12 1.63 5.71
C ASP A 66 -0.84 0.96 4.36
N ASP A 67 0.42 0.88 3.94
CA ASP A 67 0.81 0.20 2.71
C ASP A 67 0.50 -1.29 2.79
N LYS A 68 0.76 -1.91 3.94
CA LYS A 68 0.45 -3.33 4.16
C LYS A 68 -1.04 -3.59 4.09
N PHE A 69 -1.86 -2.68 4.62
CA PHE A 69 -3.31 -2.77 4.54
C PHE A 69 -3.79 -2.73 3.08
N VAL A 70 -3.30 -1.78 2.31
CA VAL A 70 -3.67 -1.63 0.89
C VAL A 70 -3.28 -2.88 0.09
N ASN A 71 -2.07 -3.39 0.32
CA ASN A 71 -1.60 -4.60 -0.38
C ASN A 71 -2.39 -5.84 0.03
N ALA A 72 -2.74 -5.97 1.31
CA ALA A 72 -3.58 -7.07 1.79
C ALA A 72 -4.99 -7.02 1.17
N ALA A 73 -5.55 -5.83 1.02
CA ALA A 73 -6.83 -5.65 0.35
C ALA A 73 -6.76 -6.10 -1.10
N TYR A 74 -5.67 -5.76 -1.79
CA TYR A 74 -5.45 -6.19 -3.16
C TYR A 74 -5.37 -7.72 -3.27
N GLU A 75 -4.65 -8.36 -2.38
CA GLU A 75 -4.49 -9.81 -2.37
C GLU A 75 -5.82 -10.55 -2.17
N ARG A 76 -6.72 -9.99 -1.36
CA ARG A 76 -8.00 -10.60 -1.07
C ARG A 76 -9.08 -10.31 -2.12
N GLY A 77 -9.13 -9.10 -2.65
CA GLY A 77 -10.23 -8.68 -3.49
C GLY A 77 -9.82 -7.97 -4.79
N GLY A 78 -8.53 -7.95 -5.12
CA GLY A 78 -8.04 -7.37 -6.37
C GLY A 78 -8.10 -5.85 -6.39
N THR A 79 -8.17 -5.31 -7.60
CA THR A 79 -8.09 -3.87 -7.84
C THR A 79 -9.20 -3.09 -7.15
N ARG A 80 -10.42 -3.63 -7.11
CA ARG A 80 -11.54 -2.95 -6.47
C ARG A 80 -11.29 -2.72 -4.99
N ASP A 81 -10.85 -3.75 -4.29
CA ASP A 81 -10.58 -3.65 -2.85
C ASP A 81 -9.34 -2.81 -2.57
N ARG A 82 -8.34 -2.90 -3.44
CA ARG A 82 -7.17 -2.02 -3.34
C ARG A 82 -7.56 -0.55 -3.40
N ARG A 83 -8.40 -0.18 -4.39
CA ARG A 83 -8.85 1.21 -4.55
C ARG A 83 -9.68 1.68 -3.37
N TYR A 84 -10.51 0.80 -2.83
CA TYR A 84 -11.29 1.12 -1.65
C TYR A 84 -10.39 1.38 -0.43
N ALA A 85 -9.40 0.52 -0.23
CA ALA A 85 -8.44 0.68 0.87
C ALA A 85 -7.60 1.95 0.71
N GLU A 86 -7.15 2.25 -0.51
CA GLU A 86 -6.41 3.49 -0.80
C GLU A 86 -7.24 4.73 -0.45
N LYS A 87 -8.51 4.72 -0.82
CA LYS A 87 -9.44 5.81 -0.52
C LYS A 87 -9.64 5.96 0.98
N LEU A 88 -9.82 4.85 1.67
CA LEU A 88 -10.02 4.85 3.12
C LEU A 88 -8.82 5.46 3.85
N VAL A 89 -7.60 5.04 3.49
CA VAL A 89 -6.37 5.60 4.05
C VAL A 89 -6.27 7.09 3.76
N SER A 90 -6.57 7.49 2.53
CA SER A 90 -6.50 8.89 2.11
C SER A 90 -7.48 9.77 2.88
N GLU A 91 -8.71 9.32 3.06
CA GLU A 91 -9.74 10.08 3.78
C GLU A 91 -9.41 10.22 5.27
N VAL A 92 -8.93 9.16 5.89
CA VAL A 92 -8.52 9.22 7.31
C VAL A 92 -7.31 10.14 7.47
N SER A 93 -6.33 10.05 6.58
CA SER A 93 -5.16 10.92 6.62
C SER A 93 -5.54 12.39 6.46
N ALA A 94 -6.47 12.69 5.55
CA ALA A 94 -6.96 14.04 5.34
C ALA A 94 -7.71 14.57 6.57
N PHE A 95 -8.50 13.72 7.21
CA PHE A 95 -9.23 14.08 8.42
C PHE A 95 -8.29 14.53 9.55
N PHE A 96 -7.15 13.87 9.69
CA PHE A 96 -6.19 14.17 10.74
C PHE A 96 -5.09 15.17 10.31
N ALA A 97 -5.14 15.69 9.09
CA ALA A 97 -4.09 16.58 8.58
C ALA A 97 -4.04 17.94 9.28
N GLY A 98 -5.07 18.29 10.04
CA GLY A 98 -5.12 19.57 10.77
C GLY A 98 -4.18 19.69 11.97
N GLY A 99 -3.52 18.62 12.36
CA GLY A 99 -2.52 18.64 13.42
C GLY A 99 -3.05 18.70 14.85
N GLU A 100 -4.36 18.63 15.03
CA GLU A 100 -4.98 18.66 16.36
C GLU A 100 -4.94 17.32 17.09
N VAL A 101 -4.65 16.24 16.36
CA VAL A 101 -4.60 14.88 16.89
C VAL A 101 -3.20 14.35 16.73
N SER A 102 -2.66 13.69 17.77
CA SER A 102 -1.33 13.11 17.72
C SER A 102 -1.26 11.97 16.72
N GLU A 103 -0.04 11.67 16.23
CA GLU A 103 0.15 10.53 15.33
C GLU A 103 -0.21 9.20 16.00
N GLU A 104 0.01 9.09 17.31
CA GLU A 104 -0.39 7.88 18.05
C GLU A 104 -1.89 7.68 18.01
N ASP A 105 -2.67 8.75 18.22
CA ASP A 105 -4.12 8.68 18.18
C ASP A 105 -4.61 8.40 16.77
N ARG A 106 -3.95 8.97 15.75
CA ARG A 106 -4.24 8.67 14.35
C ARG A 106 -4.03 7.19 14.06
N ASP A 107 -2.95 6.61 14.52
CA ASP A 107 -2.64 5.20 14.29
C ASP A 107 -3.66 4.28 14.97
N ILE A 108 -4.11 4.64 16.17
CA ILE A 108 -5.15 3.89 16.87
C ILE A 108 -6.46 3.90 16.08
N VAL A 109 -6.87 5.06 15.59
CA VAL A 109 -8.09 5.19 14.79
C VAL A 109 -7.96 4.41 13.48
N MET A 110 -6.82 4.56 12.81
CA MET A 110 -6.57 3.84 11.55
C MET A 110 -6.61 2.33 11.75
N GLN A 111 -6.01 1.83 12.82
CA GLN A 111 -6.04 0.41 13.13
C GLN A 111 -7.47 -0.07 13.38
N ALA A 112 -8.26 0.70 14.11
CA ALA A 112 -9.66 0.35 14.36
C ALA A 112 -10.48 0.30 13.06
N ILE A 113 -10.23 1.22 12.14
CA ILE A 113 -10.89 1.26 10.84
C ILE A 113 -10.50 0.06 10.00
N GLN A 114 -9.22 -0.31 10.00
CA GLN A 114 -8.75 -1.48 9.25
C GLN A 114 -9.36 -2.77 9.79
N GLU A 115 -9.45 -2.90 11.11
CA GLU A 115 -10.09 -4.06 11.73
C GLU A 115 -11.58 -4.12 11.37
N ALA A 116 -12.26 -2.98 11.38
CA ALA A 116 -13.67 -2.90 10.97
C ALA A 116 -13.85 -3.30 9.51
N TYR A 117 -12.92 -2.88 8.64
CA TYR A 117 -12.92 -3.26 7.23
C TYR A 117 -12.85 -4.79 7.07
N TRP A 118 -11.88 -5.44 7.75
CA TRP A 118 -11.73 -6.89 7.67
C TRP A 118 -12.94 -7.62 8.21
N ARG A 119 -13.49 -7.14 9.31
CA ARG A 119 -14.70 -7.72 9.91
C ARG A 119 -15.90 -7.61 8.96
N SER A 120 -16.03 -6.47 8.29
CA SER A 120 -17.08 -6.25 7.28
C SER A 120 -16.95 -7.22 6.11
N LYS A 121 -15.72 -7.45 5.64
CA LYS A 121 -15.46 -8.39 4.55
C LYS A 121 -15.81 -9.82 4.94
N GLU A 122 -15.48 -10.22 6.14
CA GLU A 122 -15.79 -11.56 6.68
C GLU A 122 -17.30 -11.76 6.77
N LYS A 123 -18.02 -10.76 7.28
CA LYS A 123 -19.48 -10.79 7.39
C LYS A 123 -20.13 -10.86 6.01
N ASN A 124 -19.68 -10.06 5.07
CA ASN A 124 -20.24 -10.06 3.72
C ASN A 124 -20.01 -11.38 3.00
N LYS A 125 -18.86 -12.02 3.24
CA LYS A 125 -18.54 -13.32 2.68
C LYS A 125 -19.58 -14.38 3.06
N LYS A 126 -20.13 -14.33 4.28
CA LYS A 126 -21.14 -15.27 4.75
C LYS A 126 -22.46 -15.17 3.99
N TYR A 127 -22.74 -14.05 3.36
CA TYR A 127 -23.98 -13.81 2.62
C TYR A 127 -23.84 -14.03 1.10
N ILE A 128 -22.63 -14.36 0.63
CA ILE A 128 -22.42 -14.66 -0.79
C ILE A 128 -22.93 -16.07 -1.09
N PRO A 129 -23.82 -16.25 -2.08
CA PRO A 129 -24.28 -17.58 -2.48
C PRO A 129 -23.11 -18.51 -2.81
N LYS A 130 -23.23 -19.78 -2.43
CA LYS A 130 -22.16 -20.77 -2.59
C LYS A 130 -21.53 -20.77 -3.98
N LYS A 131 -22.34 -20.66 -5.03
CA LYS A 131 -21.86 -20.69 -6.41
C LYS A 131 -20.92 -19.54 -6.77
N TYR A 132 -20.90 -18.48 -5.97
CA TYR A 132 -20.03 -17.33 -6.21
C TYR A 132 -18.85 -17.24 -5.24
N ARG A 133 -18.78 -18.15 -4.27
CA ARG A 133 -17.66 -18.16 -3.32
C ARG A 133 -16.47 -18.89 -3.94
N LYS A 134 -15.31 -18.24 -3.92
CA LYS A 134 -14.08 -18.78 -4.52
C LYS A 134 -13.21 -19.55 -3.54
N ASP A 135 -13.42 -19.38 -2.25
CA ASP A 135 -12.54 -19.89 -1.19
C ASP A 135 -13.23 -20.86 -0.26
N GLU A 136 -14.14 -21.64 -0.77
CA GLU A 136 -14.85 -22.68 -0.04
C GLU A 136 -14.22 -24.06 -0.20
N GLU A 137 -12.95 -24.11 -0.42
CA GLU A 137 -12.25 -25.39 -0.57
C GLU A 137 -11.64 -25.87 0.70
#